data_faa5318ff5b3afa445674ba104d0b5a8
#
_entry.id   faa5318ff5b3afa445674ba104d0b5a8
#
_cell.length_a   1.000
_cell.length_b   1.000
_cell.length_c   1.000
_cell.angle_alpha   90.00
_cell.angle_beta   90.00
_cell.angle_gamma   90.00
#
_symmetry.space_group_name_H-M   'P 1'
#
loop_
_entity.id
_entity.type
_entity.pdbx_description
1 polymer ?
#
loop_
_entity_poly.entity_id
_entity_poly.type
_entity_poly.pdbx_seq_one_letter_code
_entity_poly.pdbx_strand_id
1 'polypeptide(L)'
;MPTEQNTNLIPASGFSQLATFQMEDMAEELNGLEGGFDRIKIPSGGMTVFEMPGETEDSPETVKEFSAVILYHHPILQYYREKYTGGSNPPDCGSYDGVTGVGTPGGSCAKCPLAQFGSGENNGKACKSRRRVFLLREGELFPMILSLPTGSLREFSRYIKRLLSKGRKSN
;
A
#
# COMPACT_ATOMS: atom_id res chain seq x y z
N MET A 1 -2.15 -24.17 38.69
CA MET A 1 -3.22 -23.16 38.43
C MET A 1 -2.90 -22.47 37.14
N PRO A 2 -3.67 -22.66 36.06
CA PRO A 2 -3.42 -21.96 34.80
C PRO A 2 -3.99 -20.55 34.91
N THR A 3 -3.19 -19.60 34.58
CA THR A 3 -3.54 -18.16 34.50
C THR A 3 -4.49 -17.96 33.31
N GLU A 4 -5.74 -17.66 33.60
CA GLU A 4 -6.68 -17.21 32.59
C GLU A 4 -6.21 -15.88 31.99
N GLN A 5 -5.76 -15.92 30.74
CA GLN A 5 -5.55 -14.72 29.96
C GLN A 5 -6.93 -14.15 29.60
N ASN A 6 -7.30 -13.08 30.27
CA ASN A 6 -8.50 -12.30 29.98
C ASN A 6 -8.31 -11.54 28.66
N THR A 7 -8.59 -12.20 27.55
CA THR A 7 -8.64 -11.61 26.22
C THR A 7 -10.02 -11.00 25.98
N ASN A 8 -10.34 -9.94 26.70
CA ASN A 8 -11.45 -9.05 26.30
C ASN A 8 -10.99 -8.19 25.12
N LEU A 9 -10.71 -8.83 23.99
CA LEU A 9 -10.72 -8.16 22.70
C LEU A 9 -12.18 -7.95 22.33
N ILE A 10 -12.67 -6.73 22.50
CA ILE A 10 -13.93 -6.29 21.89
C ILE A 10 -13.72 -6.45 20.39
N PRO A 11 -14.41 -7.37 19.70
CA PRO A 11 -14.31 -7.44 18.24
C PRO A 11 -14.79 -6.10 17.73
N ALA A 12 -13.95 -5.40 16.98
CA ALA A 12 -14.41 -4.25 16.21
C ALA A 12 -15.56 -4.77 15.34
N SER A 13 -16.75 -4.24 15.51
CA SER A 13 -17.99 -4.81 15.00
C SER A 13 -18.00 -5.09 13.49
N GLY A 14 -17.13 -4.46 12.73
CA GLY A 14 -17.00 -4.63 11.29
C GLY A 14 -15.97 -5.65 10.81
N PHE A 15 -15.23 -6.29 11.74
CA PHE A 15 -14.27 -7.35 11.41
C PHE A 15 -14.68 -8.71 11.97
N SER A 16 -15.93 -8.85 12.41
CA SER A 16 -16.47 -10.12 12.97
C SER A 16 -16.46 -11.26 11.96
N GLN A 17 -16.56 -10.98 10.67
CA GLN A 17 -16.48 -11.97 9.61
C GLN A 17 -15.13 -12.70 9.58
N LEU A 18 -14.04 -12.03 9.92
CA LEU A 18 -12.71 -12.66 9.98
C LEU A 18 -12.61 -13.73 11.08
N ALA A 19 -13.41 -13.60 12.14
CA ALA A 19 -13.41 -14.57 13.25
C ALA A 19 -14.16 -15.88 12.92
N THR A 20 -15.03 -15.87 11.93
CA THR A 20 -15.84 -17.03 11.51
C THR A 20 -15.33 -17.66 10.22
N PHE A 21 -14.32 -17.05 9.58
CA PHE A 21 -13.81 -17.51 8.30
C PHE A 21 -12.82 -18.64 8.47
N GLN A 22 -12.99 -19.73 7.74
CA GLN A 22 -12.07 -20.87 7.76
C GLN A 22 -11.07 -20.73 6.62
N MET A 23 -9.78 -20.75 6.98
CA MET A 23 -8.68 -20.59 6.02
C MET A 23 -8.62 -21.72 4.99
N GLU A 24 -9.10 -22.91 5.36
CA GLU A 24 -9.14 -24.09 4.51
C GLU A 24 -10.11 -23.89 3.34
N ASP A 25 -11.29 -23.34 3.61
CA ASP A 25 -12.31 -23.06 2.56
C ASP A 25 -11.77 -22.05 1.56
N MET A 26 -11.06 -21.03 2.03
CA MET A 26 -10.45 -20.03 1.18
C MET A 26 -9.31 -20.60 0.32
N ALA A 27 -8.50 -21.46 0.88
CA ALA A 27 -7.39 -22.08 0.16
C ALA A 27 -7.90 -22.96 -1.01
N GLU A 28 -9.04 -23.61 -0.85
CA GLU A 28 -9.68 -24.39 -1.90
C GLU A 28 -10.23 -23.51 -3.01
N GLU A 29 -10.96 -22.44 -2.67
CA GLU A 29 -11.51 -21.48 -3.64
C GLU A 29 -10.44 -20.71 -4.41
N LEU A 30 -9.30 -20.40 -3.78
CA LEU A 30 -8.19 -19.69 -4.41
C LEU A 30 -7.22 -20.59 -5.16
N ASN A 31 -7.44 -21.91 -5.13
CA ASN A 31 -6.53 -22.86 -5.78
C ASN A 31 -6.51 -22.66 -7.30
N GLY A 32 -5.33 -22.34 -7.83
CA GLY A 32 -5.14 -22.10 -9.26
C GLY A 32 -5.57 -20.71 -9.74
N LEU A 33 -6.03 -19.82 -8.85
CA LEU A 33 -6.30 -18.45 -9.20
C LEU A 33 -5.03 -17.61 -9.07
N GLU A 34 -4.65 -16.94 -10.15
CA GLU A 34 -3.63 -15.88 -10.11
C GLU A 34 -4.30 -14.59 -9.68
N GLY A 35 -4.02 -14.15 -8.46
CA GLY A 35 -4.63 -12.93 -7.92
C GLY A 35 -3.60 -12.03 -7.27
N GLY A 36 -3.71 -10.74 -7.56
CA GLY A 36 -3.08 -9.68 -6.77
C GLY A 36 -4.13 -9.03 -5.87
N PHE A 37 -3.68 -8.33 -4.85
CA PHE A 37 -4.59 -7.50 -4.05
C PHE A 37 -5.11 -6.32 -4.87
N ASP A 38 -6.35 -5.98 -4.69
CA ASP A 38 -6.98 -4.82 -5.26
C ASP A 38 -6.24 -3.54 -4.91
N ARG A 39 -6.32 -2.55 -5.80
CA ARG A 39 -5.58 -1.31 -5.65
C ARG A 39 -6.49 -0.12 -5.49
N ILE A 40 -6.26 0.61 -4.41
CA ILE A 40 -6.82 1.94 -4.22
C ILE A 40 -5.94 2.92 -5.01
N LYS A 41 -6.55 3.65 -5.95
CA LYS A 41 -5.86 4.66 -6.75
C LYS A 41 -6.04 6.03 -6.11
N ILE A 42 -4.97 6.83 -6.15
CA ILE A 42 -5.01 8.27 -5.86
C ILE A 42 -4.94 8.96 -7.21
N PRO A 43 -6.03 9.58 -7.70
CA PRO A 43 -6.03 10.23 -8.99
C PRO A 43 -4.98 11.34 -9.08
N SER A 44 -4.38 11.48 -10.25
CA SER A 44 -3.50 12.61 -10.57
C SER A 44 -4.35 13.86 -10.91
N GLY A 45 -3.74 15.04 -10.79
CA GLY A 45 -4.41 16.28 -11.22
C GLY A 45 -5.15 17.05 -10.13
N GLY A 46 -4.83 16.82 -8.86
CA GLY A 46 -5.37 17.62 -7.75
C GLY A 46 -6.76 17.22 -7.28
N MET A 47 -7.29 16.11 -7.74
CA MET A 47 -8.53 15.53 -7.22
C MET A 47 -8.30 15.04 -5.78
N THR A 48 -9.26 15.31 -4.89
CA THR A 48 -9.22 14.94 -3.47
C THR A 48 -10.11 13.74 -3.18
N VAL A 49 -10.00 12.73 -4.03
CA VAL A 49 -10.81 11.51 -3.94
C VAL A 49 -9.90 10.29 -4.09
N PHE A 50 -10.39 9.14 -3.63
CA PHE A 50 -9.80 7.83 -3.90
C PHE A 50 -10.68 7.09 -4.88
N GLU A 51 -10.08 6.39 -5.83
CA GLU A 51 -10.77 5.41 -6.66
C GLU A 51 -10.53 4.04 -6.05
N MET A 52 -11.62 3.37 -5.71
CA MET A 52 -11.62 2.01 -5.17
C MET A 52 -12.14 1.03 -6.19
N PRO A 53 -11.74 -0.24 -6.10
CA PRO A 53 -12.40 -1.30 -6.86
C PRO A 53 -13.89 -1.28 -6.57
N GLY A 54 -14.69 -1.30 -7.61
CA GLY A 54 -16.14 -1.45 -7.51
C GLY A 54 -16.56 -2.91 -7.69
N GLU A 55 -17.86 -3.16 -7.79
CA GLU A 55 -18.38 -4.50 -8.04
C GLU A 55 -17.93 -5.08 -9.39
N THR A 56 -17.56 -4.22 -10.34
CA THR A 56 -16.99 -4.59 -11.63
C THR A 56 -15.74 -3.76 -11.92
N GLU A 57 -14.80 -4.31 -12.71
CA GLU A 57 -13.57 -3.61 -13.09
C GLU A 57 -13.82 -2.28 -13.80
N ASP A 58 -14.92 -2.17 -14.53
CA ASP A 58 -15.28 -0.98 -15.32
C ASP A 58 -16.04 0.09 -14.52
N SER A 59 -16.38 -0.18 -13.26
CA SER A 59 -17.17 0.71 -12.42
C SER A 59 -16.49 0.99 -11.06
N PRO A 60 -15.37 1.75 -11.04
CA PRO A 60 -14.70 2.08 -9.80
C PRO A 60 -15.58 2.98 -8.92
N GLU A 61 -15.54 2.72 -7.63
CA GLU A 61 -16.17 3.59 -6.62
C GLU A 61 -15.25 4.78 -6.32
N THR A 62 -15.81 5.97 -6.26
CA THR A 62 -15.07 7.18 -5.90
C THR A 62 -15.49 7.67 -4.53
N VAL A 63 -14.52 7.72 -3.58
CA VAL A 63 -14.78 8.16 -2.21
C VAL A 63 -13.80 9.26 -1.79
N LYS A 64 -14.26 10.20 -0.95
CA LYS A 64 -13.41 11.28 -0.40
C LYS A 64 -12.60 10.81 0.79
N GLU A 65 -13.16 9.91 1.58
CA GLU A 65 -12.54 9.36 2.79
C GLU A 65 -13.02 7.92 3.01
N PHE A 66 -12.21 7.13 3.68
CA PHE A 66 -12.55 5.79 4.10
C PHE A 66 -11.79 5.43 5.37
N SER A 67 -12.30 4.46 6.11
CA SER A 67 -11.64 3.89 7.28
C SER A 67 -11.08 2.51 6.96
N ALA A 68 -9.87 2.24 7.43
CA ALA A 68 -9.22 0.94 7.24
C ALA A 68 -8.18 0.69 8.33
N VAL A 69 -7.83 -0.58 8.54
CA VAL A 69 -6.72 -1.00 9.39
C VAL A 69 -5.47 -1.13 8.52
N ILE A 70 -4.37 -0.56 8.96
CA ILE A 70 -3.06 -0.76 8.32
C ILE A 70 -2.53 -2.12 8.80
N LEU A 71 -2.41 -3.08 7.89
CA LEU A 71 -1.86 -4.39 8.19
C LEU A 71 -0.34 -4.38 8.07
N TYR A 72 0.19 -3.74 7.04
CA TYR A 72 1.61 -3.70 6.73
C TYR A 72 1.93 -2.53 5.82
N HIS A 73 3.17 -2.06 5.87
CA HIS A 73 3.66 -1.09 4.89
C HIS A 73 5.18 -1.21 4.68
N HIS A 74 5.63 -0.90 3.47
CA HIS A 74 7.05 -0.91 3.14
C HIS A 74 7.40 0.17 2.11
N PRO A 75 8.67 0.63 2.07
CA PRO A 75 9.13 1.54 1.03
C PRO A 75 9.16 0.85 -0.32
N ILE A 76 8.89 1.58 -1.38
CA ILE A 76 9.12 1.20 -2.76
C ILE A 76 9.77 2.36 -3.52
N LEU A 77 10.54 2.03 -4.55
CA LEU A 77 11.15 2.99 -5.45
C LEU A 77 10.70 2.69 -6.87
N GLN A 78 10.40 3.74 -7.63
CA GLN A 78 9.94 3.60 -9.01
C GLN A 78 10.59 4.67 -9.88
N TYR A 79 11.18 4.22 -10.99
CA TYR A 79 11.72 5.09 -12.02
C TYR A 79 11.01 4.83 -13.34
N TYR A 80 10.56 5.91 -13.96
CA TYR A 80 10.02 5.92 -15.31
C TYR A 80 10.90 6.84 -16.16
N ARG A 81 11.41 6.36 -17.28
CA ARG A 81 12.22 7.14 -18.21
C ARG A 81 11.39 8.23 -18.84
N GLU A 82 10.19 7.87 -19.26
CA GLU A 82 9.21 8.79 -19.79
C GLU A 82 8.27 9.25 -18.69
N LYS A 83 7.67 10.44 -18.87
CA LYS A 83 6.71 10.95 -17.92
C LYS A 83 5.52 9.99 -17.81
N TYR A 84 5.24 9.54 -16.60
CA TYR A 84 4.08 8.70 -16.35
C TYR A 84 2.79 9.44 -16.72
N THR A 85 2.06 8.91 -17.68
CA THR A 85 0.81 9.50 -18.22
C THR A 85 -0.45 8.81 -17.69
N GLY A 86 -0.30 7.86 -16.77
CA GLY A 86 -1.38 7.00 -16.30
C GLY A 86 -1.32 5.62 -16.96
N GLY A 87 -2.24 4.74 -16.56
CA GLY A 87 -2.30 3.37 -17.06
C GLY A 87 -1.55 2.39 -16.19
N SER A 88 -1.39 1.16 -16.69
CA SER A 88 -0.77 0.02 -15.98
C SER A 88 0.67 -0.26 -16.40
N ASN A 89 1.35 0.70 -17.04
CA ASN A 89 2.73 0.51 -17.47
C ASN A 89 3.64 0.27 -16.25
N PRO A 90 4.42 -0.82 -16.23
CA PRO A 90 5.39 -1.04 -15.17
C PRO A 90 6.49 0.02 -15.21
N PRO A 91 7.15 0.33 -14.08
CA PRO A 91 8.30 1.20 -14.08
C PRO A 91 9.48 0.57 -14.85
N ASP A 92 10.30 1.40 -15.51
CA ASP A 92 11.55 0.93 -16.16
C ASP A 92 12.50 0.31 -15.12
N CYS A 93 12.52 0.85 -13.91
CA CYS A 93 13.20 0.28 -12.76
C CYS A 93 12.33 0.41 -11.51
N GLY A 94 12.11 -0.69 -10.82
CA GLY A 94 11.34 -0.74 -9.58
C GLY A 94 12.10 -1.42 -8.46
N SER A 95 11.90 -0.97 -7.22
CA SER A 95 12.38 -1.65 -6.03
C SER A 95 11.21 -1.87 -5.08
N TYR A 96 11.01 -3.12 -4.70
CA TYR A 96 9.92 -3.52 -3.79
C TYR A 96 10.37 -3.61 -2.32
N ASP A 97 11.68 -3.52 -2.08
CA ASP A 97 12.28 -3.52 -0.74
C ASP A 97 12.90 -2.16 -0.37
N GLY A 98 12.97 -1.25 -1.34
CA GLY A 98 13.65 0.04 -1.21
C GLY A 98 15.19 -0.05 -1.26
N VAL A 99 15.75 -1.24 -1.54
CA VAL A 99 17.19 -1.52 -1.50
C VAL A 99 17.72 -1.96 -2.86
N THR A 100 17.06 -2.93 -3.48
CA THR A 100 17.49 -3.52 -4.75
C THR A 100 16.50 -3.17 -5.86
N GLY A 101 17.01 -2.55 -6.92
CA GLY A 101 16.23 -2.23 -8.12
C GLY A 101 16.24 -3.38 -9.12
N VAL A 102 15.07 -3.65 -9.70
CA VAL A 102 14.85 -4.59 -10.79
C VAL A 102 14.45 -3.81 -12.03
N GLY A 103 15.02 -4.12 -13.18
CA GLY A 103 14.80 -3.40 -14.44
C GLY A 103 16.04 -2.60 -14.86
N THR A 104 15.83 -1.47 -15.51
CA THR A 104 16.92 -0.63 -16.03
C THR A 104 16.92 0.73 -15.32
N PRO A 105 17.99 1.09 -14.56
CA PRO A 105 19.32 0.47 -14.54
C PRO A 105 19.46 -0.75 -13.64
N GLY A 106 18.55 -0.98 -12.67
CA GLY A 106 18.67 -2.08 -11.71
C GLY A 106 19.75 -1.88 -10.64
N GLY A 107 19.98 -2.91 -9.82
CA GLY A 107 21.05 -2.96 -8.83
C GLY A 107 20.78 -2.18 -7.56
N SER A 108 21.85 -1.74 -6.87
CA SER A 108 21.74 -1.07 -5.56
C SER A 108 21.11 0.32 -5.67
N CYS A 109 19.96 0.51 -5.03
CA CYS A 109 19.25 1.79 -5.00
C CYS A 109 20.02 2.89 -4.24
N ALA A 110 20.80 2.52 -3.22
CA ALA A 110 21.58 3.49 -2.43
C ALA A 110 22.70 4.16 -3.24
N LYS A 111 23.25 3.44 -4.24
CA LYS A 111 24.32 3.93 -5.12
C LYS A 111 23.78 4.42 -6.48
N CYS A 112 22.48 4.30 -6.74
CA CYS A 112 21.88 4.64 -8.02
C CYS A 112 21.89 6.16 -8.24
N PRO A 113 22.43 6.67 -9.34
CA PRO A 113 22.42 8.10 -9.65
C PRO A 113 21.00 8.66 -9.76
N LEU A 114 20.05 7.88 -10.28
CA LEU A 114 18.64 8.30 -10.42
C LEU A 114 17.90 8.43 -9.09
N ALA A 115 18.43 7.83 -8.02
CA ALA A 115 17.89 7.95 -6.67
C ALA A 115 18.49 9.13 -5.88
N GLN A 116 19.40 9.92 -6.47
CA GLN A 116 20.00 11.08 -5.85
C GLN A 116 19.23 12.36 -6.20
N PHE A 117 19.28 13.36 -5.28
CA PHE A 117 18.74 14.68 -5.56
C PHE A 117 19.49 15.34 -6.73
N GLY A 118 18.79 16.08 -7.55
CA GLY A 118 19.32 16.69 -8.76
C GLY A 118 19.27 15.81 -10.00
N SER A 119 18.90 14.52 -9.86
CA SER A 119 18.75 13.61 -11.00
C SER A 119 17.44 13.79 -11.77
N GLY A 120 16.47 14.48 -11.19
CA GLY A 120 15.15 14.69 -11.78
C GLY A 120 14.77 16.17 -11.88
N GLU A 121 13.55 16.41 -12.31
CA GLU A 121 13.01 17.79 -12.44
C GLU A 121 13.00 18.53 -11.11
N ASN A 122 13.16 19.86 -11.16
CA ASN A 122 13.16 20.75 -10.01
C ASN A 122 14.12 20.35 -8.87
N ASN A 123 15.31 19.93 -9.24
CA ASN A 123 16.33 19.41 -8.32
C ASN A 123 15.86 18.21 -7.47
N GLY A 124 14.81 17.53 -7.91
CA GLY A 124 14.27 16.33 -7.29
C GLY A 124 15.05 15.07 -7.69
N LYS A 125 14.53 13.92 -7.27
CA LYS A 125 15.01 12.61 -7.68
C LYS A 125 14.24 12.12 -8.91
N ALA A 126 14.91 11.56 -9.90
CA ALA A 126 14.26 10.91 -11.03
C ALA A 126 13.55 9.63 -10.58
N CYS A 127 14.21 8.81 -9.76
CA CYS A 127 13.60 7.68 -9.10
C CYS A 127 12.76 8.15 -7.90
N LYS A 128 11.46 7.94 -7.95
CA LYS A 128 10.52 8.44 -6.96
C LYS A 128 10.38 7.47 -5.79
N SER A 129 10.51 7.99 -4.59
CA SER A 129 10.22 7.25 -3.36
C SER A 129 8.71 7.22 -3.14
N ARG A 130 8.18 6.04 -2.92
CA ARG A 130 6.78 5.80 -2.59
C ARG A 130 6.68 4.85 -1.40
N ARG A 131 5.50 4.64 -0.89
CA ARG A 131 5.25 3.64 0.14
C ARG A 131 4.01 2.84 -0.21
N ARG A 132 4.16 1.54 -0.21
CA ARG A 132 3.04 0.62 -0.34
C ARG A 132 2.45 0.36 1.03
N VAL A 133 1.15 0.48 1.15
CA VAL A 133 0.40 0.26 2.38
C VAL A 133 -0.68 -0.77 2.09
N PHE A 134 -0.73 -1.82 2.90
CA PHE A 134 -1.77 -2.85 2.85
C PHE A 134 -2.83 -2.48 3.88
N LEU A 135 -4.04 -2.31 3.40
CA LEU A 135 -5.18 -1.81 4.16
C LEU A 135 -6.31 -2.83 4.14
N LEU A 136 -6.90 -3.08 5.29
CA LEU A 136 -8.11 -3.89 5.40
C LEU A 136 -9.29 -2.99 5.78
N ARG A 137 -10.30 -2.95 4.93
CA ARG A 137 -11.55 -2.23 5.19
C ARG A 137 -12.50 -3.09 6.00
N GLU A 138 -13.42 -2.44 6.71
CA GLU A 138 -14.53 -3.08 7.36
C GLU A 138 -15.41 -3.81 6.34
N GLY A 139 -15.75 -5.06 6.63
CA GLY A 139 -16.54 -5.92 5.74
C GLY A 139 -15.74 -6.64 4.65
N GLU A 140 -14.46 -6.34 4.48
CA GLU A 140 -13.59 -7.00 3.51
C GLU A 140 -12.78 -8.13 4.16
N LEU A 141 -12.58 -9.21 3.41
CA LEU A 141 -11.72 -10.33 3.83
C LEU A 141 -10.29 -10.17 3.32
N PHE A 142 -10.10 -9.50 2.20
CA PHE A 142 -8.80 -9.31 1.57
C PHE A 142 -8.31 -7.87 1.72
N PRO A 143 -7.01 -7.68 1.94
CA PRO A 143 -6.45 -6.35 1.98
C PRO A 143 -6.39 -5.71 0.59
N MET A 144 -6.47 -4.39 0.57
CA MET A 144 -6.20 -3.57 -0.61
C MET A 144 -4.84 -2.90 -0.51
N ILE A 145 -4.26 -2.58 -1.65
CA ILE A 145 -2.98 -1.88 -1.74
C ILE A 145 -3.21 -0.41 -2.05
N LEU A 146 -2.68 0.46 -1.20
CA LEU A 146 -2.56 1.89 -1.45
C LEU A 146 -1.09 2.25 -1.64
N SER A 147 -0.77 2.84 -2.80
CA SER A 147 0.59 3.34 -3.09
C SER A 147 0.67 4.84 -2.85
N LEU A 148 1.22 5.24 -1.71
CA LEU A 148 1.38 6.64 -1.35
C LEU A 148 2.46 7.31 -2.22
N PRO A 149 2.15 8.42 -2.89
CA PRO A 149 3.13 9.21 -3.63
C PRO A 149 4.09 9.94 -2.70
N THR A 150 5.21 10.39 -3.25
CA THR A 150 6.27 11.10 -2.50
C THR A 150 5.74 12.26 -1.65
N GLY A 151 4.78 13.02 -2.17
CA GLY A 151 4.16 14.14 -1.46
C GLY A 151 3.42 13.76 -0.18
N SER A 152 2.86 12.56 -0.12
CA SER A 152 2.10 12.05 1.05
C SER A 152 2.99 11.40 2.11
N LEU A 153 4.27 11.11 1.80
CA LEU A 153 5.14 10.35 2.72
C LEU A 153 5.40 11.10 4.02
N ARG A 154 5.49 12.42 3.98
CA ARG A 154 5.73 13.25 5.18
C ARG A 154 4.59 13.12 6.19
N GLU A 155 3.35 13.23 5.72
CA GLU A 155 2.17 13.15 6.58
C GLU A 155 1.97 11.73 7.11
N PHE A 156 2.16 10.74 6.25
CA PHE A 156 2.12 9.34 6.68
C PHE A 156 3.19 9.04 7.75
N SER A 157 4.42 9.51 7.56
CA SER A 157 5.49 9.33 8.55
C SER A 157 5.15 9.99 9.88
N ARG A 158 4.53 11.18 9.83
CA ARG A 158 4.06 11.88 11.02
C ARG A 158 2.97 11.09 11.76
N TYR A 159 2.03 10.52 11.02
CA TYR A 159 0.98 9.67 11.56
C TYR A 159 1.56 8.43 12.26
N ILE A 160 2.46 7.68 11.58
CA ILE A 160 3.10 6.49 12.16
C ILE A 160 3.89 6.84 13.43
N LYS A 161 4.66 7.93 13.42
CA LYS A 161 5.39 8.39 14.62
C LYS A 161 4.47 8.68 15.79
N ARG A 162 3.30 9.27 15.55
CA ARG A 162 2.28 9.51 16.60
C ARG A 162 1.70 8.21 17.17
N LEU A 163 1.48 7.20 16.32
CA LEU A 163 1.03 5.88 16.79
C LEU A 163 2.07 5.25 17.68
N LEU A 164 3.34 5.21 17.24
CA LEU A 164 4.44 4.62 17.99
C LEU A 164 4.68 5.34 19.32
N SER A 165 4.58 6.67 19.37
CA SER A 165 4.73 7.44 20.60
C SER A 165 3.65 7.15 21.65
N LYS A 166 2.49 6.64 21.22
CA LYS A 166 1.41 6.18 22.11
C LYS A 166 1.48 4.69 22.43
N GLY A 167 2.60 4.03 22.15
CA GLY A 167 2.79 2.59 22.35
C GLY A 167 1.96 1.70 21.42
N ARG A 168 1.39 2.27 20.34
CA ARG A 168 0.63 1.53 19.33
C ARG A 168 1.55 1.20 18.15
N LYS A 169 1.54 -0.05 17.71
CA LYS A 169 2.19 -0.43 16.45
C LYS A 169 1.25 -0.15 15.28
N SER A 170 1.80 0.01 14.08
CA SER A 170 1.01 0.20 12.85
C SER A 170 0.51 -1.14 12.27
N ASN A 171 0.88 -2.23 12.89
CA ASN A 171 0.47 -3.60 12.60
C ASN A 171 0.59 -4.44 13.87
#